data_8e4207cceb976fae974659106643a8d0
#
_entry.id   8e4207cceb976fae974659106643a8d0
#
_cell.length_a   1.000
_cell.length_b   1.000
_cell.length_c   1.000
_cell.angle_alpha   90.00
_cell.angle_beta   90.00
_cell.angle_gamma   90.00
#
_symmetry.space_group_name_H-M   'P 1'
#
loop_
_entity.id
_entity.type
_entity.pdbx_description
1 polymer ?
#
loop_
_entity_poly.entity_id
_entity_poly.type
_entity_poly.pdbx_seq_one_letter_code
_entity_poly.pdbx_strand_id
1 'polypeptide(L)'
;PDGVEDGHWRHNKGKKDLNRDWGFFTQPETKAVEVELEKFDSTDQLILFLDFHSTFYNRFYIQHESEMSKLPNFTKTWLSRSKELLEDYQFSVDPRLSENNGVSKNYIFTKFKVPAITYEVGDETDRELVKQSSITFAQELMKILLE
;
A
#
# COMPACT_ATOMS: atom_id res chain seq x y z
N PRO A 1 14.73 7.27 5.49
CA PRO A 1 14.37 8.65 5.86
C PRO A 1 15.51 9.64 5.66
N ASP A 2 16.74 9.19 5.72
CA ASP A 2 17.93 10.05 5.65
C ASP A 2 18.36 10.46 4.23
N GLY A 3 17.90 9.76 3.20
CA GLY A 3 18.23 10.06 1.81
C GLY A 3 17.66 11.39 1.32
N VAL A 4 16.49 11.80 1.83
CA VAL A 4 15.85 13.08 1.48
C VAL A 4 16.70 14.27 1.95
N GLU A 5 17.29 14.18 3.15
CA GLU A 5 18.18 15.22 3.68
C GLU A 5 19.45 15.39 2.80
N ASP A 6 19.92 14.31 2.18
CA ASP A 6 21.03 14.32 1.24
C ASP A 6 20.61 14.67 -0.21
N GLY A 7 19.34 15.03 -0.43
CA GLY A 7 18.80 15.38 -1.75
C GLY A 7 18.52 14.19 -2.65
N HIS A 8 18.43 12.99 -2.12
CA HIS A 8 18.05 11.81 -2.89
C HIS A 8 16.51 11.74 -3.01
N TRP A 9 16.02 11.73 -4.21
CA TRP A 9 14.58 11.77 -4.48
C TRP A 9 13.82 10.53 -3.94
N ARG A 10 14.37 9.32 -4.11
CA ARG A 10 13.71 8.07 -3.67
C ARG A 10 14.64 7.03 -3.08
N HIS A 11 15.92 7.34 -2.97
CA HIS A 11 16.95 6.42 -2.49
C HIS A 11 17.37 6.78 -1.06
N ASN A 12 17.71 5.77 -0.28
CA ASN A 12 18.38 5.98 1.00
C ASN A 12 19.87 6.42 0.80
N LYS A 13 20.61 6.66 1.87
CA LYS A 13 22.05 6.96 1.81
C LYS A 13 22.88 5.87 1.12
N GLY A 14 22.41 4.62 1.18
CA GLY A 14 22.98 3.49 0.44
C GLY A 14 22.69 3.50 -1.06
N LYS A 15 22.06 4.55 -1.58
CA LYS A 15 21.66 4.71 -2.98
C LYS A 15 20.70 3.61 -3.47
N LYS A 16 19.95 3.01 -2.56
CA LYS A 16 18.97 1.98 -2.87
C LYS A 16 17.57 2.54 -2.79
N ASP A 17 16.74 2.23 -3.81
CA ASP A 17 15.30 2.38 -3.73
C ASP A 17 14.75 1.33 -2.77
N LEU A 18 14.26 1.76 -1.61
CA LEU A 18 13.77 0.84 -0.58
C LEU A 18 12.57 0.03 -1.05
N ASN A 19 11.75 0.57 -1.97
CA ASN A 19 10.66 -0.18 -2.58
C ASN A 19 11.13 -1.08 -3.77
N ARG A 20 12.41 -1.45 -3.77
CA ARG A 20 13.05 -2.49 -4.60
C ARG A 20 13.93 -3.41 -3.75
N ASP A 21 13.74 -3.37 -2.43
CA ASP A 21 14.53 -4.16 -1.50
C ASP A 21 13.70 -5.16 -0.66
N TRP A 22 12.37 -5.16 -0.83
CA TRP A 22 11.47 -6.08 -0.12
C TRP A 22 11.68 -7.53 -0.58
N GLY A 23 11.86 -8.43 0.39
CA GLY A 23 12.21 -9.82 0.14
C GLY A 23 13.72 -10.06 -0.03
N PHE A 24 14.52 -9.02 -0.30
CA PHE A 24 15.99 -9.07 -0.28
C PHE A 24 16.55 -8.56 1.04
N PHE A 25 15.92 -7.53 1.60
CA PHE A 25 16.25 -6.93 2.89
C PHE A 25 17.72 -6.64 3.08
N THR A 26 18.34 -6.00 2.08
CA THR A 26 19.77 -5.65 2.11
C THR A 26 20.06 -4.36 2.87
N GLN A 27 19.05 -3.50 3.02
CA GLN A 27 19.15 -2.21 3.66
C GLN A 27 18.69 -2.26 5.12
N PRO A 28 19.27 -1.44 6.02
CA PRO A 28 18.91 -1.45 7.45
C PRO A 28 17.43 -1.09 7.68
N GLU A 29 16.86 -0.21 6.87
CA GLU A 29 15.46 0.21 6.97
C GLU A 29 14.51 -0.96 6.67
N THR A 30 14.74 -1.67 5.58
CA THR A 30 13.91 -2.80 5.19
C THR A 30 14.12 -4.00 6.10
N LYS A 31 15.35 -4.23 6.61
CA LYS A 31 15.61 -5.23 7.65
C LYS A 31 14.85 -4.96 8.93
N ALA A 32 14.75 -3.72 9.36
CA ALA A 32 13.99 -3.36 10.55
C ALA A 32 12.50 -3.70 10.38
N VAL A 33 11.94 -3.49 9.19
CA VAL A 33 10.56 -3.88 8.88
C VAL A 33 10.42 -5.40 8.79
N GLU A 34 11.39 -6.12 8.21
CA GLU A 34 11.39 -7.60 8.17
C GLU A 34 11.25 -8.19 9.57
N VAL A 35 12.06 -7.72 10.53
CA VAL A 35 12.00 -8.19 11.93
C VAL A 35 10.62 -7.97 12.55
N GLU A 36 9.96 -6.85 12.25
CA GLU A 36 8.59 -6.62 12.73
C GLU A 36 7.58 -7.55 12.03
N LEU A 37 7.74 -7.80 10.74
CA LEU A 37 6.86 -8.68 9.98
C LEU A 37 6.96 -10.16 10.41
N GLU A 38 8.13 -10.61 10.87
CA GLU A 38 8.33 -11.97 11.39
C GLU A 38 7.40 -12.28 12.56
N LYS A 39 7.00 -11.27 13.34
CA LYS A 39 6.05 -11.43 14.45
C LYS A 39 4.66 -11.88 13.99
N PHE A 40 4.32 -11.68 12.74
CA PHE A 40 3.03 -12.06 12.15
C PHE A 40 3.07 -13.40 11.38
N ASP A 41 4.25 -13.98 11.16
CA ASP A 41 4.41 -15.21 10.35
C ASP A 41 3.60 -16.41 10.87
N SER A 42 3.35 -16.48 12.19
CA SER A 42 2.67 -17.61 12.84
C SER A 42 1.29 -17.25 13.41
N THR A 43 0.80 -16.03 13.22
CA THR A 43 -0.33 -15.53 14.03
C THR A 43 -1.62 -15.27 13.25
N ASP A 44 -1.58 -15.27 11.94
CA ASP A 44 -2.70 -14.81 11.06
C ASP A 44 -3.29 -13.43 11.46
N GLN A 45 -2.55 -12.65 12.25
CA GLN A 45 -3.02 -11.35 12.75
C GLN A 45 -2.87 -10.24 11.71
N LEU A 46 -2.01 -10.42 10.71
CA LEU A 46 -1.93 -9.47 9.61
C LEU A 46 -3.11 -9.71 8.66
N ILE A 47 -4.01 -8.76 8.59
CA ILE A 47 -5.24 -8.86 7.80
C ILE A 47 -5.23 -7.97 6.55
N LEU A 48 -4.44 -6.90 6.57
CA LEU A 48 -4.36 -5.90 5.52
C LEU A 48 -3.00 -5.21 5.56
N PHE A 49 -2.50 -4.79 4.40
CA PHE A 49 -1.33 -3.94 4.28
C PHE A 49 -1.64 -2.74 3.37
N LEU A 50 -1.41 -1.54 3.88
CA LEU A 50 -1.51 -0.28 3.13
C LEU A 50 -0.15 0.39 3.09
N ASP A 51 0.33 0.68 1.88
CA ASP A 51 1.59 1.36 1.62
C ASP A 51 1.30 2.72 0.97
N PHE A 52 1.64 3.81 1.68
CA PHE A 52 1.32 5.16 1.26
C PHE A 52 2.49 5.78 0.52
N HIS A 53 2.22 6.23 -0.69
CA HIS A 53 3.15 6.88 -1.59
C HIS A 53 2.59 8.19 -2.14
N SER A 54 3.39 8.92 -2.89
CA SER A 54 2.92 10.04 -3.70
C SER A 54 3.49 9.99 -5.11
N THR A 55 2.71 10.45 -6.08
CA THR A 55 3.06 10.58 -7.48
C THR A 55 2.17 11.64 -8.15
N PHE A 56 2.18 11.72 -9.47
CA PHE A 56 1.41 12.74 -10.20
C PHE A 56 -0.11 12.62 -10.06
N TYR A 57 -0.65 11.42 -9.82
CA TYR A 57 -2.10 11.16 -9.80
C TYR A 57 -2.50 10.27 -8.64
N ASN A 58 -3.73 10.47 -8.13
CA ASN A 58 -4.32 9.58 -7.14
C ASN A 58 -4.56 8.20 -7.75
N ARG A 59 -3.94 7.16 -7.18
CA ARG A 59 -4.03 5.80 -7.71
C ARG A 59 -3.86 4.75 -6.65
N PHE A 60 -4.62 3.67 -6.80
CA PHE A 60 -4.44 2.45 -6.01
C PHE A 60 -3.86 1.34 -6.89
N TYR A 61 -2.68 0.83 -6.53
CA TYR A 61 -2.18 -0.43 -7.07
C TYR A 61 -2.67 -1.55 -6.18
N ILE A 62 -3.41 -2.49 -6.78
CA ILE A 62 -4.03 -3.62 -6.08
C ILE A 62 -3.57 -4.94 -6.67
N GLN A 63 -3.99 -6.08 -6.08
CA GLN A 63 -3.77 -7.39 -6.68
C GLN A 63 -4.60 -7.54 -7.96
N HIS A 64 -4.05 -8.27 -8.92
CA HIS A 64 -4.80 -8.69 -10.11
C HIS A 64 -5.94 -9.63 -9.69
N GLU A 65 -7.04 -9.62 -10.41
CA GLU A 65 -8.25 -10.40 -10.10
C GLU A 65 -8.04 -11.92 -10.11
N SER A 66 -7.00 -12.40 -10.79
CA SER A 66 -6.60 -13.82 -10.76
C SER A 66 -5.88 -14.23 -9.46
N GLU A 67 -5.53 -13.28 -8.60
CA GLU A 67 -4.84 -13.50 -7.34
C GLU A 67 -5.83 -13.45 -6.16
N MET A 68 -5.92 -14.55 -5.43
CA MET A 68 -6.84 -14.65 -4.28
C MET A 68 -6.14 -14.28 -2.99
N SER A 69 -6.71 -13.33 -2.26
CA SER A 69 -6.30 -12.98 -0.89
C SER A 69 -7.16 -13.69 0.15
N LYS A 70 -6.71 -13.67 1.43
CA LYS A 70 -7.49 -14.17 2.59
C LYS A 70 -8.81 -13.41 2.79
N LEU A 71 -8.92 -12.18 2.28
CA LEU A 71 -10.16 -11.38 2.27
C LEU A 71 -10.61 -11.17 0.81
N PRO A 72 -11.31 -12.14 0.22
CA PRO A 72 -11.77 -12.03 -1.15
C PRO A 72 -12.75 -10.85 -1.30
N ASN A 73 -12.65 -10.12 -2.41
CA ASN A 73 -13.45 -8.94 -2.72
C ASN A 73 -13.27 -7.71 -1.80
N PHE A 74 -12.52 -7.80 -0.71
CA PHE A 74 -12.31 -6.70 0.23
C PHE A 74 -11.92 -5.40 -0.49
N THR A 75 -10.83 -5.42 -1.23
CA THR A 75 -10.31 -4.23 -1.92
C THR A 75 -11.31 -3.65 -2.91
N LYS A 76 -11.99 -4.50 -3.68
CA LYS A 76 -13.00 -4.07 -4.65
C LYS A 76 -14.18 -3.41 -3.95
N THR A 77 -14.70 -4.01 -2.90
CA THR A 77 -15.82 -3.48 -2.12
C THR A 77 -15.45 -2.15 -1.47
N TRP A 78 -14.27 -2.10 -0.82
CA TRP A 78 -13.77 -0.89 -0.16
C TRP A 78 -13.66 0.29 -1.14
N LEU A 79 -12.97 0.09 -2.26
CA LEU A 79 -12.76 1.16 -3.23
C LEU A 79 -14.05 1.57 -3.95
N SER A 80 -14.97 0.64 -4.22
CA SER A 80 -16.28 0.97 -4.79
C SER A 80 -17.12 1.82 -3.85
N ARG A 81 -17.29 1.39 -2.59
CA ARG A 81 -18.05 2.16 -1.58
C ARG A 81 -17.43 3.54 -1.36
N SER A 82 -16.11 3.61 -1.25
CA SER A 82 -15.42 4.90 -1.09
C SER A 82 -15.63 5.82 -2.29
N LYS A 83 -15.60 5.29 -3.50
CA LYS A 83 -15.79 6.07 -4.73
C LYS A 83 -17.18 6.68 -4.83
N GLU A 84 -18.20 5.98 -4.37
CA GLU A 84 -19.58 6.48 -4.34
C GLU A 84 -19.76 7.67 -3.38
N LEU A 85 -18.92 7.77 -2.36
CA LEU A 85 -18.96 8.82 -1.34
C LEU A 85 -18.01 10.00 -1.65
N LEU A 86 -17.11 9.86 -2.62
CA LEU A 86 -16.06 10.81 -2.94
C LEU A 86 -16.27 11.42 -4.33
N GLU A 87 -17.31 12.25 -4.48
CA GLU A 87 -17.68 12.85 -5.76
C GLU A 87 -16.55 13.70 -6.38
N ASP A 88 -15.88 14.49 -5.55
CA ASP A 88 -14.83 15.44 -5.99
C ASP A 88 -13.42 14.85 -5.96
N TYR A 89 -13.22 13.71 -5.33
CA TYR A 89 -11.90 13.06 -5.25
C TYR A 89 -11.76 11.96 -6.29
N GLN A 90 -11.11 12.27 -7.40
CA GLN A 90 -10.91 11.31 -8.47
C GLN A 90 -9.65 10.46 -8.23
N PHE A 91 -9.78 9.15 -8.38
CA PHE A 91 -8.66 8.21 -8.33
C PHE A 91 -8.84 7.07 -9.34
N SER A 92 -7.74 6.48 -9.74
CA SER A 92 -7.71 5.29 -10.58
C SER A 92 -7.37 4.04 -9.77
N VAL A 93 -7.80 2.88 -10.25
CA VAL A 93 -7.44 1.56 -9.69
C VAL A 93 -6.69 0.79 -10.76
N ASP A 94 -5.49 0.30 -10.43
CA ASP A 94 -4.58 -0.39 -11.33
C ASP A 94 -4.26 -1.79 -10.78
N PRO A 95 -4.95 -2.84 -11.25
CA PRO A 95 -4.68 -4.21 -10.86
C PRO A 95 -3.35 -4.71 -11.48
N ARG A 96 -2.47 -5.27 -10.65
CA ARG A 96 -1.17 -5.79 -11.07
C ARG A 96 -0.87 -7.14 -10.45
N LEU A 97 -0.24 -8.03 -11.23
CA LEU A 97 0.30 -9.28 -10.69
C LEU A 97 1.39 -9.02 -9.65
N SER A 98 1.41 -9.86 -8.63
CA SER A 98 2.37 -9.76 -7.52
C SER A 98 3.66 -10.51 -7.87
N GLU A 99 4.54 -9.84 -8.59
CA GLU A 99 5.85 -10.37 -8.97
C GLU A 99 6.87 -10.15 -7.85
N ASN A 100 7.84 -11.06 -7.73
CA ASN A 100 8.96 -10.92 -6.79
C ASN A 100 10.01 -9.93 -7.35
N ASN A 101 9.71 -8.65 -7.27
CA ASN A 101 10.52 -7.56 -7.82
C ASN A 101 10.98 -6.53 -6.78
N GLY A 102 10.93 -6.90 -5.50
CA GLY A 102 11.38 -6.06 -4.39
C GLY A 102 10.39 -4.98 -3.95
N VAL A 103 9.15 -5.01 -4.46
CA VAL A 103 8.08 -4.08 -4.09
C VAL A 103 7.34 -4.57 -2.84
N SER A 104 7.10 -3.67 -1.88
CA SER A 104 6.41 -3.93 -0.61
C SER A 104 5.10 -4.70 -0.78
N LYS A 105 4.20 -4.14 -1.58
CA LYS A 105 2.88 -4.71 -1.88
C LYS A 105 2.98 -6.17 -2.36
N ASN A 106 3.89 -6.43 -3.27
CA ASN A 106 4.05 -7.75 -3.88
C ASN A 106 4.63 -8.76 -2.88
N TYR A 107 5.63 -8.36 -2.10
CA TYR A 107 6.21 -9.18 -1.04
C TYR A 107 5.16 -9.57 0.02
N ILE A 108 4.43 -8.59 0.54
CA ILE A 108 3.42 -8.83 1.58
C ILE A 108 2.30 -9.74 1.07
N PHE A 109 1.78 -9.48 -0.12
CA PHE A 109 0.76 -10.36 -0.70
C PHE A 109 1.29 -11.79 -0.90
N THR A 110 2.50 -11.92 -1.44
CA THR A 110 3.07 -13.25 -1.71
C THR A 110 3.29 -14.05 -0.43
N LYS A 111 3.76 -13.39 0.63
CA LYS A 111 4.08 -14.03 1.92
C LYS A 111 2.83 -14.31 2.76
N PHE A 112 1.97 -13.32 2.96
CA PHE A 112 0.87 -13.40 3.92
C PHE A 112 -0.51 -13.67 3.29
N LYS A 113 -0.65 -13.52 1.98
CA LYS A 113 -1.92 -13.67 1.24
C LYS A 113 -3.04 -12.73 1.73
N VAL A 114 -2.69 -11.60 2.32
CA VAL A 114 -3.62 -10.55 2.70
C VAL A 114 -3.75 -9.51 1.57
N PRO A 115 -4.84 -8.74 1.51
CA PRO A 115 -4.89 -7.58 0.63
C PRO A 115 -3.70 -6.66 0.92
N ALA A 116 -2.89 -6.38 -0.09
CA ALA A 116 -1.74 -5.50 0.00
C ALA A 116 -1.85 -4.43 -1.09
N ILE A 117 -1.97 -3.19 -0.68
CA ILE A 117 -2.40 -2.10 -1.54
C ILE A 117 -1.39 -0.96 -1.43
N THR A 118 -0.92 -0.45 -2.57
CA THR A 118 -0.19 0.81 -2.61
C THR A 118 -1.16 1.92 -2.98
N TYR A 119 -1.26 2.92 -2.11
CA TYR A 119 -2.05 4.12 -2.37
C TYR A 119 -1.11 5.28 -2.70
N GLU A 120 -1.19 5.74 -3.93
CA GLU A 120 -0.48 6.92 -4.43
C GLU A 120 -1.38 8.14 -4.30
N VAL A 121 -0.97 9.13 -3.51
CA VAL A 121 -1.62 10.43 -3.45
C VAL A 121 -1.00 11.33 -4.53
N GLY A 122 -1.84 12.00 -5.32
CA GLY A 122 -1.37 12.93 -6.35
C GLY A 122 -0.74 14.19 -5.74
N ASP A 123 0.44 14.55 -6.23
CA ASP A 123 1.26 15.64 -5.66
C ASP A 123 0.53 17.00 -5.67
N GLU A 124 -0.31 17.24 -6.68
CA GLU A 124 -1.09 18.49 -6.83
C GLU A 124 -2.53 18.38 -6.28
N THR A 125 -2.84 17.30 -5.57
CA THR A 125 -4.18 17.14 -4.97
C THR A 125 -4.39 18.15 -3.84
N ASP A 126 -5.53 18.83 -3.85
CA ASP A 126 -5.91 19.77 -2.80
C ASP A 126 -5.86 19.11 -1.42
N ARG A 127 -5.28 19.79 -0.44
CA ARG A 127 -5.05 19.26 0.90
C ARG A 127 -6.34 18.93 1.65
N GLU A 128 -7.40 19.70 1.44
CA GLU A 128 -8.69 19.43 2.09
C GLU A 128 -9.35 18.21 1.43
N LEU A 129 -9.23 18.02 0.12
CA LEU A 129 -9.68 16.80 -0.56
C LEU A 129 -8.90 15.55 -0.09
N VAL A 130 -7.58 15.67 0.11
CA VAL A 130 -6.78 14.56 0.69
C VAL A 130 -7.28 14.20 2.08
N LYS A 131 -7.56 15.20 2.92
CA LYS A 131 -8.08 14.99 4.27
C LYS A 131 -9.47 14.33 4.26
N GLN A 132 -10.40 14.84 3.45
CA GLN A 132 -11.74 14.28 3.34
C GLN A 132 -11.72 12.85 2.81
N SER A 133 -10.95 12.61 1.75
CA SER A 133 -10.82 11.27 1.17
C SER A 133 -10.20 10.28 2.16
N SER A 134 -9.19 10.68 2.93
CA SER A 134 -8.56 9.81 3.92
C SER A 134 -9.52 9.38 5.03
N ILE A 135 -10.39 10.30 5.49
CA ILE A 135 -11.45 10.00 6.47
C ILE A 135 -12.44 8.98 5.88
N THR A 136 -12.92 9.23 4.65
CA THR A 136 -13.86 8.33 3.97
C THR A 136 -13.27 6.94 3.75
N PHE A 137 -12.04 6.86 3.23
CA PHE A 137 -11.34 5.59 3.05
C PHE A 137 -11.19 4.83 4.37
N ALA A 138 -10.79 5.51 5.46
CA ALA A 138 -10.65 4.88 6.76
C ALA A 138 -11.99 4.37 7.31
N GLN A 139 -13.06 5.16 7.20
CA GLN A 139 -14.38 4.78 7.69
C GLN A 139 -14.96 3.58 6.93
N GLU A 140 -14.88 3.59 5.60
CA GLU A 140 -15.39 2.46 4.78
C GLU A 140 -14.56 1.19 4.99
N LEU A 141 -13.23 1.33 5.14
CA LEU A 141 -12.36 0.22 5.49
C LEU A 141 -12.78 -0.43 6.81
N MET A 142 -12.95 0.38 7.86
CA MET A 142 -13.35 -0.11 9.19
C MET A 142 -14.75 -0.73 9.18
N LYS A 143 -15.71 -0.17 8.45
CA LYS A 143 -17.04 -0.76 8.31
C LYS A 143 -16.96 -2.17 7.73
N ILE A 144 -16.21 -2.36 6.64
CA ILE A 144 -16.07 -3.67 5.99
C ILE A 144 -15.36 -4.70 6.88
N LEU A 145 -14.38 -4.27 7.66
CA LEU A 145 -13.67 -5.17 8.59
C LEU A 145 -14.53 -5.58 9.80
N LEU A 146 -15.61 -4.85 10.08
CA LEU A 146 -16.55 -5.15 11.18
C LEU A 146 -17.82 -5.89 10.71
N GLU A 147 -18.06 -6.00 9.41
CA GLU A 147 -19.13 -6.80 8.80
C GLU A 147 -18.82 -8.31 8.87
#